data_8c0a3ea3a2ac30c2d3210543bd9e2b90
#
_entry.id   8c0a3ea3a2ac30c2d3210543bd9e2b90
#
_cell.length_a   1.000
_cell.length_b   1.000
_cell.length_c   1.000
_cell.angle_alpha   90.00
_cell.angle_beta   90.00
_cell.angle_gamma   90.00
#
_symmetry.space_group_name_H-M   'P 1'
#
loop_
_entity.id
_entity.type
_entity.pdbx_description
1 polymer ?
#
loop_
_entity_poly.entity_id
_entity_poly.type
_entity_poly.pdbx_seq_one_letter_code
_entity_poly.pdbx_strand_id
1 'polypeptide(L)'
;MNTGNDGGREAVAFVCAHPDDLCGCAGLAFRLADLGKYDLHVIDFTHGERGLGEAAYLDGSCRAKRIKEEEAACAMLGAHLHWLDEIDGDSYARPETCAKLAALLSQIRPRAAIAHWPIDCHADHSMSAAAFQRAMQLSRVFPEVYFMEQVHQSRHFHADRYVDITTTAERKYALLGLYVCQSGDQIAAERRIAEMYHGRKIGVEFAEAYADWPLTMAPGRCLLDEII
;
A
#
# COMPACT_ATOMS: atom_id res chain seq x y z
N MET A 1 -24.33 -10.87 16.55
CA MET A 1 -24.61 -9.80 17.52
C MET A 1 -23.97 -8.55 16.96
N ASN A 2 -24.79 -7.60 16.56
CA ASN A 2 -24.37 -6.34 15.96
C ASN A 2 -23.84 -5.46 17.10
N THR A 3 -22.53 -5.35 17.27
CA THR A 3 -21.94 -4.31 18.13
C THR A 3 -21.93 -3.03 17.32
N GLY A 4 -22.78 -2.11 17.72
CA GLY A 4 -22.99 -0.83 17.08
C GLY A 4 -21.68 -0.10 16.79
N ASN A 5 -21.62 0.43 15.59
CA ASN A 5 -20.60 1.37 15.14
C ASN A 5 -20.80 2.67 15.94
N ASP A 6 -19.93 2.87 16.92
CA ASP A 6 -19.88 4.08 17.73
C ASP A 6 -19.11 5.11 16.92
N GLY A 7 -19.73 5.76 15.94
CA GLY A 7 -19.28 6.97 15.22
C GLY A 7 -17.80 7.12 14.83
N GLY A 8 -16.97 6.09 14.96
CA GLY A 8 -15.56 6.08 14.64
C GLY A 8 -15.30 5.85 13.14
N ARG A 9 -14.17 6.37 12.64
CA ARG A 9 -13.71 6.12 11.28
C ARG A 9 -13.40 4.64 11.08
N GLU A 10 -13.65 4.13 9.87
CA GLU A 10 -13.25 2.77 9.49
C GLU A 10 -11.78 2.76 9.10
N ALA A 11 -11.03 1.76 9.55
CA ALA A 11 -9.61 1.65 9.20
C ALA A 11 -9.42 1.05 7.81
N VAL A 12 -8.44 1.58 7.07
CA VAL A 12 -7.94 1.01 5.80
C VAL A 12 -6.43 0.87 5.90
N ALA A 13 -5.91 -0.32 5.59
CA ALA A 13 -4.49 -0.63 5.65
C ALA A 13 -3.84 -0.63 4.26
N PHE A 14 -2.67 -0.02 4.15
CA PHE A 14 -1.78 -0.10 2.99
C PHE A 14 -0.56 -0.90 3.41
N VAL A 15 -0.41 -2.11 2.85
CA VAL A 15 0.62 -3.07 3.24
C VAL A 15 1.72 -3.04 2.19
N CYS A 16 2.81 -2.39 2.52
CA CYS A 16 3.94 -2.08 1.66
C CYS A 16 5.18 -2.88 2.07
N ALA A 17 6.05 -3.22 1.13
CA ALA A 17 7.34 -3.84 1.42
C ALA A 17 8.38 -2.79 1.82
N HIS A 18 8.36 -1.64 1.15
CA HIS A 18 9.33 -0.56 1.31
C HIS A 18 8.66 0.82 1.35
N PRO A 19 9.32 1.83 1.93
CA PRO A 19 8.99 3.22 1.64
C PRO A 19 9.03 3.47 0.13
N ASP A 20 8.06 4.15 -0.44
CA ASP A 20 7.78 4.41 -1.86
C ASP A 20 6.75 3.50 -2.54
N ASP A 21 6.42 2.35 -1.98
CA ASP A 21 5.40 1.46 -2.53
C ASP A 21 4.00 2.07 -2.61
N LEU A 22 3.76 3.14 -1.86
CA LEU A 22 2.56 3.98 -2.01
C LEU A 22 2.37 4.49 -3.45
N CYS A 23 3.40 4.41 -4.30
CA CYS A 23 3.29 4.70 -5.72
C CYS A 23 2.20 3.89 -6.43
N GLY A 24 1.87 2.69 -5.92
CA GLY A 24 0.78 1.86 -6.43
C GLY A 24 -0.62 2.32 -6.02
N CYS A 25 -0.77 3.12 -4.95
CA CYS A 25 -2.08 3.34 -4.33
C CYS A 25 -2.30 4.72 -3.66
N ALA A 26 -1.36 5.66 -3.75
CA ALA A 26 -1.50 6.96 -3.09
C ALA A 26 -2.67 7.80 -3.62
N GLY A 27 -3.08 7.61 -4.88
CA GLY A 27 -4.26 8.29 -5.44
C GLY A 27 -5.55 7.86 -4.73
N LEU A 28 -5.73 6.56 -4.54
CA LEU A 28 -6.81 5.99 -3.73
C LEU A 28 -6.70 6.46 -2.28
N ALA A 29 -5.49 6.45 -1.68
CA ALA A 29 -5.28 6.88 -0.31
C ALA A 29 -5.75 8.33 -0.11
N PHE A 30 -5.43 9.25 -1.02
CA PHE A 30 -5.93 10.63 -0.97
C PHE A 30 -7.44 10.72 -1.12
N ARG A 31 -8.06 9.91 -2.00
CA ARG A 31 -9.53 9.88 -2.11
C ARG A 31 -10.19 9.46 -0.81
N LEU A 32 -9.65 8.43 -0.16
CA LEU A 32 -10.16 7.96 1.14
C LEU A 32 -9.97 9.02 2.23
N ALA A 33 -8.82 9.70 2.26
CA ALA A 33 -8.56 10.80 3.19
C ALA A 33 -9.57 11.95 3.00
N ASP A 34 -9.85 12.35 1.76
CA ASP A 34 -10.79 13.43 1.43
C ASP A 34 -12.23 13.11 1.87
N LEU A 35 -12.62 11.84 1.91
CA LEU A 35 -13.93 11.44 2.41
C LEU A 35 -14.08 11.63 3.94
N GLY A 36 -12.97 11.73 4.68
CA GLY A 36 -12.95 11.95 6.13
C GLY A 36 -13.58 10.84 6.97
N LYS A 37 -13.89 9.69 6.36
CA LYS A 37 -14.57 8.53 6.97
C LYS A 37 -13.60 7.43 7.39
N TYR A 38 -12.35 7.51 6.96
CA TYR A 38 -11.38 6.43 7.09
C TYR A 38 -10.17 6.87 7.89
N ASP A 39 -9.65 5.97 8.73
CA ASP A 39 -8.34 6.06 9.35
C ASP A 39 -7.37 5.24 8.51
N LEU A 40 -6.35 5.89 7.95
CA LEU A 40 -5.41 5.28 7.04
C LEU A 40 -4.19 4.77 7.82
N HIS A 41 -3.80 3.53 7.57
CA HIS A 41 -2.65 2.88 8.19
C HIS A 41 -1.70 2.38 7.10
N VAL A 42 -0.48 2.92 7.06
CA VAL A 42 0.60 2.42 6.21
C VAL A 42 1.45 1.47 7.05
N ILE A 43 1.70 0.28 6.52
CA ILE A 43 2.43 -0.79 7.20
C ILE A 43 3.58 -1.21 6.29
N ASP A 44 4.79 -0.76 6.62
CA ASP A 44 5.99 -1.09 5.87
C ASP A 44 6.72 -2.28 6.50
N PHE A 45 7.12 -3.23 5.67
CA PHE A 45 7.89 -4.39 6.09
C PHE A 45 9.32 -4.03 6.44
N THR A 46 9.96 -3.23 5.59
CA THR A 46 11.36 -2.80 5.73
C THR A 46 11.47 -1.29 5.80
N HIS A 47 12.64 -0.78 6.12
CA HIS A 47 12.92 0.65 6.03
C HIS A 47 13.56 1.03 4.67
N GLY A 48 13.66 0.09 3.73
CA GLY A 48 14.31 0.29 2.44
C GLY A 48 15.79 0.64 2.56
N GLU A 49 16.46 0.13 3.58
CA GLU A 49 17.78 0.55 4.01
C GLU A 49 18.91 0.21 3.04
N ARG A 50 18.67 -0.66 2.07
CA ARG A 50 19.65 -1.00 1.01
C ARG A 50 19.50 -0.21 -0.28
N GLY A 51 18.46 0.62 -0.40
CA GLY A 51 18.12 1.33 -1.63
C GLY A 51 19.14 2.35 -2.13
N LEU A 52 20.14 2.75 -1.32
CA LEU A 52 21.26 3.62 -1.73
C LEU A 52 22.61 2.91 -1.80
N GLY A 53 22.61 1.58 -1.77
CA GLY A 53 23.81 0.75 -1.88
C GLY A 53 24.53 0.52 -0.55
N GLU A 54 25.58 -0.33 -0.61
CA GLU A 54 26.23 -0.94 0.56
C GLU A 54 26.79 0.08 1.56
N ALA A 55 27.45 1.13 1.09
CA ALA A 55 28.06 2.13 1.99
C ALA A 55 27.01 2.84 2.84
N ALA A 56 25.89 3.25 2.22
CA ALA A 56 24.80 3.92 2.91
C ALA A 56 23.94 2.98 3.78
N TYR A 57 23.96 1.70 3.48
CA TYR A 57 23.40 0.65 4.32
C TYR A 57 24.22 0.49 5.59
N LEU A 58 25.55 0.32 5.46
CA LEU A 58 26.44 0.07 6.59
C LEU A 58 26.54 1.23 7.56
N ASP A 59 26.48 2.47 7.10
CA ASP A 59 26.50 3.66 7.97
C ASP A 59 25.11 4.09 8.48
N GLY A 60 24.06 3.40 8.03
CA GLY A 60 22.67 3.68 8.42
C GLY A 60 22.06 4.94 7.80
N SER A 61 22.77 5.63 6.91
CA SER A 61 22.30 6.89 6.32
C SER A 61 21.14 6.68 5.36
N CYS A 62 21.08 5.54 4.65
CA CYS A 62 19.96 5.19 3.80
C CYS A 62 18.68 5.04 4.62
N ARG A 63 18.71 4.19 5.66
CA ARG A 63 17.57 3.99 6.57
C ARG A 63 17.05 5.30 7.14
N ALA A 64 17.95 6.15 7.64
CA ALA A 64 17.56 7.41 8.25
C ALA A 64 16.87 8.38 7.28
N LYS A 65 17.27 8.37 6.00
CA LYS A 65 16.64 9.17 4.96
C LYS A 65 15.28 8.62 4.57
N ARG A 66 15.19 7.32 4.27
CA ARG A 66 13.96 6.68 3.81
C ARG A 66 12.86 6.71 4.87
N ILE A 67 13.19 6.56 6.16
CA ILE A 67 12.23 6.77 7.25
C ILE A 67 11.62 8.17 7.18
N LYS A 68 12.45 9.22 6.99
CA LYS A 68 11.95 10.60 6.92
C LYS A 68 11.09 10.85 5.69
N GLU A 69 11.42 10.23 4.56
CA GLU A 69 10.63 10.32 3.34
C GLU A 69 9.25 9.68 3.54
N GLU A 70 9.19 8.50 4.16
CA GLU A 70 7.92 7.81 4.45
C GLU A 70 7.09 8.53 5.51
N GLU A 71 7.73 9.04 6.57
CA GLU A 71 7.06 9.88 7.57
C GLU A 71 6.43 11.12 6.93
N ALA A 72 7.13 11.76 5.98
CA ALA A 72 6.60 12.92 5.25
C ALA A 72 5.44 12.54 4.33
N ALA A 73 5.51 11.39 3.63
CA ALA A 73 4.44 10.88 2.80
C ALA A 73 3.19 10.53 3.63
N CYS A 74 3.36 9.83 4.74
CA CYS A 74 2.28 9.52 5.67
C CYS A 74 1.66 10.78 6.30
N ALA A 75 2.47 11.77 6.65
CA ALA A 75 1.97 13.06 7.15
C ALA A 75 1.12 13.79 6.10
N MET A 76 1.51 13.74 4.81
CA MET A 76 0.75 14.34 3.72
C MET A 76 -0.62 13.65 3.50
N LEU A 77 -0.71 12.35 3.78
CA LEU A 77 -1.94 11.56 3.74
C LEU A 77 -2.78 11.68 5.02
N GLY A 78 -2.20 12.11 6.14
CA GLY A 78 -2.80 11.99 7.47
C GLY A 78 -2.88 10.52 7.93
N ALA A 79 -1.95 9.67 7.52
CA ALA A 79 -1.94 8.24 7.80
C ALA A 79 -1.05 7.90 9.01
N HIS A 80 -1.40 6.81 9.70
CA HIS A 80 -0.58 6.20 10.75
C HIS A 80 0.46 5.28 10.12
N LEU A 81 1.74 5.48 10.45
CA LEU A 81 2.85 4.66 9.94
C LEU A 81 3.23 3.57 10.95
N HIS A 82 3.42 2.34 10.46
CA HIS A 82 3.82 1.17 11.23
C HIS A 82 4.98 0.45 10.54
N TRP A 83 5.99 0.04 11.32
CA TRP A 83 7.16 -0.68 10.84
C TRP A 83 7.15 -2.14 11.33
N LEU A 84 7.44 -3.08 10.45
CA LEU A 84 7.62 -4.49 10.82
C LEU A 84 9.08 -4.84 11.09
N ASP A 85 10.03 -3.97 10.71
CA ASP A 85 11.48 -4.08 10.95
C ASP A 85 12.13 -5.31 10.29
N GLU A 86 11.59 -5.78 9.16
CA GLU A 86 12.29 -6.71 8.28
C GLU A 86 13.47 -6.00 7.58
N ILE A 87 14.39 -6.78 7.03
CA ILE A 87 15.57 -6.26 6.33
C ILE A 87 15.28 -6.18 4.84
N ASP A 88 15.50 -5.02 4.23
CA ASP A 88 15.37 -4.78 2.79
C ASP A 88 16.25 -5.75 1.98
N GLY A 89 15.66 -6.42 0.99
CA GLY A 89 16.30 -7.45 0.17
C GLY A 89 16.52 -8.79 0.90
N ASP A 90 16.08 -8.92 2.15
CA ASP A 90 16.14 -10.14 2.96
C ASP A 90 14.85 -10.33 3.79
N SER A 91 13.75 -9.81 3.27
CA SER A 91 12.44 -9.97 3.86
C SER A 91 11.85 -11.34 3.51
N TYR A 92 11.33 -12.02 4.52
CA TYR A 92 10.66 -13.30 4.37
C TYR A 92 9.37 -13.32 5.20
N ALA A 93 8.43 -14.18 4.82
CA ALA A 93 7.23 -14.42 5.62
C ALA A 93 7.55 -15.25 6.89
N ARG A 94 8.47 -14.75 7.72
CA ARG A 94 8.91 -15.41 8.97
C ARG A 94 7.75 -15.50 9.97
N PRO A 95 7.69 -16.53 10.81
CA PRO A 95 6.64 -16.65 11.82
C PRO A 95 6.51 -15.43 12.72
N GLU A 96 7.63 -14.81 13.10
CA GLU A 96 7.69 -13.64 13.97
C GLU A 96 7.07 -12.41 13.29
N THR A 97 7.41 -12.16 12.03
CA THR A 97 6.85 -11.07 11.23
C THR A 97 5.35 -11.28 10.99
N CYS A 98 4.96 -12.51 10.65
CA CYS A 98 3.55 -12.85 10.49
C CYS A 98 2.77 -12.64 11.80
N ALA A 99 3.35 -12.99 12.96
CA ALA A 99 2.73 -12.78 14.25
C ALA A 99 2.64 -11.28 14.62
N LYS A 100 3.68 -10.48 14.36
CA LYS A 100 3.70 -9.03 14.55
C LYS A 100 2.61 -8.36 13.72
N LEU A 101 2.53 -8.70 12.43
CA LEU A 101 1.50 -8.18 11.54
C LEU A 101 0.10 -8.65 11.96
N ALA A 102 -0.07 -9.91 12.39
CA ALA A 102 -1.35 -10.41 12.89
C ALA A 102 -1.83 -9.66 14.15
N ALA A 103 -0.92 -9.34 15.06
CA ALA A 103 -1.24 -8.53 16.24
C ALA A 103 -1.70 -7.12 15.82
N LEU A 104 -1.01 -6.50 14.87
CA LEU A 104 -1.38 -5.20 14.33
C LEU A 104 -2.75 -5.24 13.63
N LEU A 105 -3.03 -6.24 12.79
CA LEU A 105 -4.34 -6.42 12.16
C LEU A 105 -5.45 -6.61 13.19
N SER A 106 -5.17 -7.34 14.28
CA SER A 106 -6.14 -7.53 15.38
C SER A 106 -6.46 -6.22 16.10
N GLN A 107 -5.48 -5.32 16.21
CA GLN A 107 -5.63 -4.00 16.82
C GLN A 107 -6.38 -3.03 15.89
N ILE A 108 -5.96 -2.93 14.63
CA ILE A 108 -6.51 -1.98 13.66
C ILE A 108 -7.89 -2.44 13.17
N ARG A 109 -8.07 -3.75 12.95
CA ARG A 109 -9.28 -4.37 12.37
C ARG A 109 -9.73 -3.66 11.08
N PRO A 110 -8.85 -3.58 10.06
CA PRO A 110 -9.17 -2.82 8.86
C PRO A 110 -10.38 -3.40 8.14
N ARG A 111 -11.22 -2.52 7.59
CA ARG A 111 -12.31 -2.87 6.68
C ARG A 111 -11.76 -3.39 5.35
N ALA A 112 -10.73 -2.71 4.86
CA ALA A 112 -10.05 -3.07 3.61
C ALA A 112 -8.54 -2.97 3.77
N ALA A 113 -7.81 -3.72 2.94
CA ALA A 113 -6.37 -3.65 2.83
C ALA A 113 -5.94 -3.61 1.36
N ILE A 114 -5.03 -2.70 1.05
CA ILE A 114 -4.31 -2.64 -0.21
C ILE A 114 -2.95 -3.27 0.02
N ALA A 115 -2.57 -4.25 -0.79
CA ALA A 115 -1.33 -5.00 -0.61
C ALA A 115 -0.64 -5.25 -1.97
N HIS A 116 0.60 -5.73 -1.93
CA HIS A 116 1.30 -6.13 -3.15
C HIS A 116 0.64 -7.31 -3.84
N TRP A 117 0.66 -7.28 -5.18
CA TRP A 117 0.36 -8.44 -6.00
C TRP A 117 1.37 -9.56 -5.70
N PRO A 118 0.91 -10.82 -5.48
CA PRO A 118 1.80 -11.89 -4.99
C PRO A 118 2.87 -12.36 -5.99
N ILE A 119 2.70 -12.07 -7.28
CA ILE A 119 3.65 -12.46 -8.33
C ILE A 119 4.38 -11.21 -8.80
N ASP A 120 5.55 -10.99 -8.23
CA ASP A 120 6.35 -9.78 -8.47
C ASP A 120 7.81 -10.16 -8.73
N CYS A 121 8.56 -9.34 -9.46
CA CYS A 121 9.98 -9.58 -9.66
C CYS A 121 10.84 -9.07 -8.48
N HIS A 122 10.27 -8.27 -7.57
CA HIS A 122 10.89 -7.96 -6.29
C HIS A 122 10.49 -9.01 -5.24
N ALA A 123 11.49 -9.71 -4.68
CA ALA A 123 11.23 -10.79 -3.73
C ALA A 123 10.46 -10.30 -2.49
N ASP A 124 10.82 -9.13 -1.96
CA ASP A 124 10.17 -8.57 -0.75
C ASP A 124 8.69 -8.24 -0.99
N HIS A 125 8.29 -7.81 -2.21
CA HIS A 125 6.88 -7.62 -2.55
C HIS A 125 6.10 -8.93 -2.45
N SER A 126 6.63 -10.00 -3.04
CA SER A 126 6.02 -11.32 -2.97
C SER A 126 5.96 -11.85 -1.54
N MET A 127 7.02 -11.62 -0.74
CA MET A 127 7.09 -12.06 0.64
C MET A 127 6.17 -11.26 1.56
N SER A 128 6.03 -9.94 1.35
CA SER A 128 5.07 -9.12 2.09
C SER A 128 3.63 -9.57 1.84
N ALA A 129 3.29 -9.88 0.59
CA ALA A 129 1.98 -10.45 0.24
C ALA A 129 1.74 -11.80 0.93
N ALA A 130 2.71 -12.70 0.94
CA ALA A 130 2.61 -14.00 1.61
C ALA A 130 2.47 -13.86 3.14
N ALA A 131 3.27 -12.98 3.75
CA ALA A 131 3.19 -12.70 5.19
C ALA A 131 1.85 -12.08 5.58
N PHE A 132 1.32 -11.16 4.76
CA PHE A 132 -0.01 -10.57 4.98
C PHE A 132 -1.11 -11.63 4.94
N GLN A 133 -1.09 -12.53 3.95
CA GLN A 133 -2.03 -13.64 3.87
C GLN A 133 -1.97 -14.53 5.12
N ARG A 134 -0.76 -14.83 5.59
CA ARG A 134 -0.57 -15.62 6.81
C ARG A 134 -1.04 -14.87 8.05
N ALA A 135 -0.79 -13.58 8.14
CA ALA A 135 -1.22 -12.74 9.26
C ALA A 135 -2.75 -12.65 9.38
N MET A 136 -3.48 -12.58 8.26
CA MET A 136 -4.94 -12.64 8.26
C MET A 136 -5.45 -13.95 8.87
N GLN A 137 -4.84 -15.09 8.53
CA GLN A 137 -5.21 -16.39 9.10
C GLN A 137 -4.94 -16.47 10.60
N LEU A 138 -3.79 -15.94 11.05
CA LEU A 138 -3.39 -15.94 12.46
C LEU A 138 -4.28 -15.03 13.31
N SER A 139 -4.58 -13.83 12.83
CA SER A 139 -5.42 -12.83 13.50
C SER A 139 -6.92 -13.16 13.42
N ARG A 140 -7.33 -13.96 12.43
CA ARG A 140 -8.73 -14.16 12.01
C ARG A 140 -9.43 -12.83 11.64
N VAL A 141 -8.66 -11.86 11.18
CA VAL A 141 -9.15 -10.61 10.58
C VAL A 141 -9.03 -10.74 9.07
N PHE A 142 -10.15 -10.65 8.38
CA PHE A 142 -10.24 -10.82 6.93
C PHE A 142 -10.86 -9.55 6.32
N PRO A 143 -10.04 -8.52 6.07
CA PRO A 143 -10.50 -7.32 5.36
C PRO A 143 -10.85 -7.63 3.91
N GLU A 144 -11.53 -6.71 3.23
CA GLU A 144 -11.54 -6.70 1.77
C GLU A 144 -10.11 -6.47 1.28
N VAL A 145 -9.60 -7.33 0.39
CA VAL A 145 -8.21 -7.22 -0.09
C VAL A 145 -8.18 -6.84 -1.55
N TYR A 146 -7.43 -5.78 -1.84
CA TYR A 146 -7.13 -5.28 -3.17
C TYR A 146 -5.64 -5.31 -3.39
N PHE A 147 -5.19 -6.06 -4.41
CA PHE A 147 -3.78 -6.08 -4.77
C PHE A 147 -3.48 -4.93 -5.72
N MET A 148 -2.51 -4.11 -5.36
CA MET A 148 -2.03 -3.01 -6.19
C MET A 148 -1.01 -3.50 -7.23
N GLU A 149 -0.97 -2.82 -8.37
CA GLU A 149 0.06 -3.00 -9.37
C GLU A 149 1.31 -2.18 -9.03
N GLN A 150 2.48 -2.82 -9.05
CA GLN A 150 3.77 -2.13 -9.14
C GLN A 150 4.24 -2.16 -10.60
N VAL A 151 4.22 -1.00 -11.24
CA VAL A 151 4.58 -0.86 -12.66
C VAL A 151 5.99 -1.39 -12.89
N HIS A 152 6.17 -2.17 -13.96
CA HIS A 152 7.39 -2.88 -14.34
C HIS A 152 7.81 -4.06 -13.43
N GLN A 153 7.21 -4.23 -12.26
CA GLN A 153 7.58 -5.27 -11.29
C GLN A 153 6.53 -6.38 -11.18
N SER A 154 5.25 -6.03 -11.05
CA SER A 154 4.17 -7.02 -10.98
C SER A 154 4.08 -7.83 -12.27
N ARG A 155 4.09 -9.17 -12.15
CA ARG A 155 4.02 -10.10 -13.28
C ARG A 155 2.63 -10.74 -13.34
N HIS A 156 2.13 -10.92 -14.56
CA HIS A 156 0.80 -11.50 -14.80
C HIS A 156 -0.31 -10.78 -14.02
N PHE A 157 -0.13 -9.48 -13.76
CA PHE A 157 -1.14 -8.68 -13.10
C PHE A 157 -2.35 -8.49 -14.02
N HIS A 158 -3.52 -8.80 -13.51
CA HIS A 158 -4.79 -8.56 -14.17
C HIS A 158 -5.66 -7.70 -13.28
N ALA A 159 -5.97 -6.50 -13.74
CA ALA A 159 -6.84 -5.61 -13.01
C ALA A 159 -8.30 -6.04 -13.15
N ASP A 160 -8.97 -6.22 -12.01
CA ASP A 160 -10.41 -6.41 -11.92
C ASP A 160 -11.14 -5.08 -11.73
N ARG A 161 -10.43 -4.09 -11.13
CA ARG A 161 -10.98 -2.77 -10.81
C ARG A 161 -10.05 -1.65 -11.21
N TYR A 162 -10.66 -0.53 -11.58
CA TYR A 162 -9.98 0.74 -11.82
C TYR A 162 -10.62 1.81 -10.96
N VAL A 163 -9.80 2.56 -10.23
CA VAL A 163 -10.25 3.66 -9.37
C VAL A 163 -9.87 4.98 -10.03
N ASP A 164 -10.86 5.81 -10.35
CA ASP A 164 -10.63 7.17 -10.85
C ASP A 164 -9.87 7.98 -9.78
N ILE A 165 -8.67 8.42 -10.10
CA ILE A 165 -7.82 9.25 -9.25
C ILE A 165 -7.58 10.64 -9.86
N THR A 166 -8.34 11.03 -10.89
CA THR A 166 -8.14 12.28 -11.62
C THR A 166 -8.04 13.48 -10.69
N THR A 167 -8.88 13.55 -9.66
CA THR A 167 -8.89 14.65 -8.69
C THR A 167 -7.73 14.63 -7.68
N THR A 168 -7.07 13.49 -7.52
CA THR A 168 -5.99 13.27 -6.55
C THR A 168 -4.63 13.00 -7.19
N ALA A 169 -4.57 12.86 -8.53
CA ALA A 169 -3.38 12.50 -9.27
C ALA A 169 -2.19 13.44 -9.01
N GLU A 170 -2.40 14.76 -9.06
CA GLU A 170 -1.31 15.73 -8.84
C GLU A 170 -0.79 15.67 -7.40
N ARG A 171 -1.66 15.44 -6.40
CA ARG A 171 -1.24 15.23 -5.01
C ARG A 171 -0.44 13.95 -4.86
N LYS A 172 -0.85 12.88 -5.53
CA LYS A 172 -0.11 11.62 -5.60
C LYS A 172 1.30 11.85 -6.15
N TYR A 173 1.42 12.52 -7.30
CA TYR A 173 2.73 12.74 -7.91
C TYR A 173 3.62 13.66 -7.05
N ALA A 174 3.03 14.65 -6.38
CA ALA A 174 3.76 15.46 -5.40
C ALA A 174 4.24 14.64 -4.20
N LEU A 175 3.44 13.69 -3.70
CA LEU A 175 3.84 12.75 -2.66
C LEU A 175 5.01 11.87 -3.13
N LEU A 176 4.95 11.33 -4.35
CA LEU A 176 6.02 10.49 -4.89
C LEU A 176 7.34 11.26 -5.01
N GLY A 177 7.30 12.56 -5.31
CA GLY A 177 8.47 13.43 -5.31
C GLY A 177 9.20 13.55 -3.97
N LEU A 178 8.56 13.16 -2.84
CA LEU A 178 9.20 13.11 -1.53
C LEU A 178 10.23 11.97 -1.41
N TYR A 179 10.11 10.91 -2.22
CA TYR A 179 11.02 9.75 -2.21
C TYR A 179 12.30 10.02 -3.01
N VAL A 180 13.04 11.05 -2.60
CA VAL A 180 14.26 11.50 -3.31
C VAL A 180 15.30 10.39 -3.41
N CYS A 181 15.42 9.55 -2.37
CA CYS A 181 16.34 8.41 -2.36
C CYS A 181 16.05 7.38 -3.46
N GLN A 182 14.82 7.34 -3.98
CA GLN A 182 14.38 6.38 -5.00
C GLN A 182 14.01 7.05 -6.32
N SER A 183 14.51 8.26 -6.56
CA SER A 183 14.17 9.02 -7.78
C SER A 183 12.66 9.21 -7.94
N GLY A 184 11.98 9.67 -6.88
CA GLY A 184 10.53 9.79 -6.81
C GLY A 184 9.88 10.55 -7.97
N ASP A 185 10.55 11.56 -8.53
CA ASP A 185 10.08 12.27 -9.72
C ASP A 185 10.01 11.36 -10.96
N GLN A 186 10.97 10.42 -11.10
CA GLN A 186 10.95 9.43 -12.17
C GLN A 186 9.82 8.42 -11.95
N ILE A 187 9.65 7.93 -10.72
CA ILE A 187 8.53 7.05 -10.34
C ILE A 187 7.20 7.75 -10.67
N ALA A 188 7.04 9.02 -10.32
CA ALA A 188 5.85 9.80 -10.61
C ALA A 188 5.58 9.90 -12.12
N ALA A 189 6.62 10.13 -12.93
CA ALA A 189 6.47 10.20 -14.39
C ALA A 189 6.06 8.85 -15.01
N GLU A 190 6.62 7.74 -14.53
CA GLU A 190 6.27 6.39 -14.99
C GLU A 190 4.85 6.01 -14.58
N ARG A 191 4.47 6.31 -13.33
CA ARG A 191 3.10 6.09 -12.84
C ARG A 191 2.08 6.90 -13.62
N ARG A 192 2.37 8.17 -13.93
CA ARG A 192 1.48 9.03 -14.73
C ARG A 192 1.13 8.38 -16.08
N ILE A 193 2.11 7.78 -16.75
CA ILE A 193 1.88 7.10 -18.04
C ILE A 193 0.95 5.88 -17.88
N ALA A 194 1.22 5.04 -16.87
CA ALA A 194 0.42 3.86 -16.60
C ALA A 194 -1.03 4.24 -16.21
N GLU A 195 -1.18 5.23 -15.36
CA GLU A 195 -2.48 5.67 -14.84
C GLU A 195 -3.33 6.40 -15.90
N MET A 196 -2.71 7.10 -16.84
CA MET A 196 -3.40 7.59 -18.04
C MET A 196 -3.92 6.42 -18.90
N TYR A 197 -3.14 5.36 -19.05
CA TYR A 197 -3.57 4.17 -19.79
C TYR A 197 -4.75 3.48 -19.08
N HIS A 198 -4.69 3.36 -17.76
CA HIS A 198 -5.79 2.80 -16.96
C HIS A 198 -7.03 3.69 -17.01
N GLY A 199 -6.87 5.00 -16.93
CA GLY A 199 -7.97 5.96 -17.00
C GLY A 199 -8.77 5.82 -18.29
N ARG A 200 -8.09 5.60 -19.43
CA ARG A 200 -8.77 5.37 -20.72
C ARG A 200 -9.68 4.16 -20.74
N LYS A 201 -9.43 3.15 -19.91
CA LYS A 201 -10.26 1.93 -19.82
C LYS A 201 -11.63 2.20 -19.21
N ILE A 202 -11.73 3.22 -18.37
CA ILE A 202 -12.97 3.61 -17.68
C ILE A 202 -13.48 5.03 -18.06
N GLY A 203 -12.80 5.70 -19.02
CA GLY A 203 -13.23 6.99 -19.54
C GLY A 203 -12.89 8.19 -18.66
N VAL A 204 -11.82 8.10 -17.85
CA VAL A 204 -11.30 9.18 -17.00
C VAL A 204 -9.87 9.54 -17.38
N GLU A 205 -9.31 10.61 -16.80
CA GLU A 205 -7.95 11.06 -17.13
C GLU A 205 -6.90 10.14 -16.50
N PHE A 206 -7.03 9.84 -15.20
CA PHE A 206 -6.12 8.99 -14.46
C PHE A 206 -6.87 7.96 -13.62
N ALA A 207 -6.41 6.71 -13.63
CA ALA A 207 -6.93 5.66 -12.76
C ALA A 207 -5.81 4.77 -12.22
N GLU A 208 -5.95 4.32 -10.98
CA GLU A 208 -5.17 3.22 -10.41
C GLU A 208 -5.86 1.89 -10.69
N ALA A 209 -5.06 0.83 -10.83
CA ALA A 209 -5.53 -0.52 -11.15
C ALA A 209 -5.34 -1.47 -9.96
N TYR A 210 -6.37 -2.28 -9.69
CA TYR A 210 -6.38 -3.23 -8.58
C TYR A 210 -6.92 -4.58 -9.03
N ALA A 211 -6.42 -5.65 -8.40
CA ALA A 211 -6.97 -6.99 -8.51
C ALA A 211 -7.67 -7.38 -7.21
N ASP A 212 -8.91 -7.87 -7.31
CA ASP A 212 -9.69 -8.32 -6.17
C ASP A 212 -9.17 -9.67 -5.64
N TRP A 213 -9.23 -9.85 -4.33
CA TRP A 213 -9.09 -11.19 -3.78
C TRP A 213 -10.46 -11.76 -3.40
N PRO A 214 -11.05 -12.61 -4.25
CA PRO A 214 -12.45 -13.05 -4.09
C PRO A 214 -12.75 -13.77 -2.78
N LEU A 215 -11.73 -14.38 -2.15
CA LEU A 215 -11.89 -15.09 -0.87
C LEU A 215 -12.19 -14.16 0.33
N THR A 216 -11.89 -12.87 0.19
CA THR A 216 -12.13 -11.88 1.26
C THR A 216 -13.27 -10.92 0.92
N MET A 217 -13.75 -10.94 -0.33
CA MET A 217 -14.86 -10.08 -0.75
C MET A 217 -16.16 -10.58 -0.16
N ALA A 218 -16.81 -9.74 0.64
CA ALA A 218 -18.15 -10.01 1.13
C ALA A 218 -19.18 -9.86 -0.01
N PRO A 219 -20.25 -10.65 -0.03
CA PRO A 219 -21.37 -10.35 -0.90
C PRO A 219 -21.98 -9.00 -0.51
N GLY A 220 -22.00 -8.06 -1.43
CA GLY A 220 -22.56 -6.73 -1.20
C GLY A 220 -21.68 -5.63 -1.79
N ARG A 221 -21.84 -4.42 -1.27
CA ARG A 221 -21.10 -3.25 -1.72
C ARG A 221 -19.71 -3.22 -1.08
N CYS A 222 -18.67 -3.34 -1.90
CA CYS A 222 -17.27 -3.28 -1.50
C CYS A 222 -16.79 -1.82 -1.34
N LEU A 223 -15.65 -1.62 -0.62
CA LEU A 223 -15.06 -0.30 -0.41
C LEU A 223 -14.85 0.45 -1.72
N LEU A 224 -14.26 -0.19 -2.73
CA LEU A 224 -14.01 0.47 -4.01
C LEU A 224 -15.29 0.82 -4.77
N ASP A 225 -16.40 0.09 -4.57
CA ASP A 225 -17.70 0.44 -5.16
C ASP A 225 -18.32 1.70 -4.53
N GLU A 226 -17.86 2.10 -3.35
CA GLU A 226 -18.35 3.31 -2.65
C GLU A 226 -17.65 4.59 -3.10
N ILE A 227 -16.51 4.46 -3.77
CA ILE A 227 -15.66 5.59 -4.21
C ILE A 227 -15.54 5.73 -5.73
N ILE A 228 -16.17 4.84 -6.49
CA ILE A 228 -16.30 4.91 -7.95
C ILE A 228 -17.40 5.88 -8.35
#